data_1428036df0deb061cb45b2514159a42b
#
_entry.id   1428036df0deb061cb45b2514159a42b
#
_cell.length_a   1.000
_cell.length_b   1.000
_cell.length_c   1.000
_cell.angle_alpha   90.00
_cell.angle_beta   90.00
_cell.angle_gamma   90.00
#
_symmetry.space_group_name_H-M   'P 1'
#
loop_
_entity.id
_entity.type
_entity.pdbx_description
1 polymer ?
#
loop_
_entity_poly.entity_id
_entity_poly.type
_entity_poly.pdbx_seq_one_letter_code
_entity_poly.pdbx_strand_id
1 'polypeptide(L)'
;QNIFLFDNGLVEDDTDGHVDNLLCPIGNNKYLIADTSKFSSNYDILNKNKKDLISFFDYTKQKFELISIPLPSNKKINNKNLISSYINFYFTNNKIILPKFNVKEDYEVETIFKDLFPTKEIVMIETSNINYGGGNIHCITMNVPKI
;
A
#
# COMPACT_ATOMS: atom_id res chain seq x y z
N GLN A 1 1.66 18.87 17.07
CA GLN A 1 1.43 17.95 15.95
C GLN A 1 2.54 16.91 15.95
N ASN A 2 2.21 15.63 16.00
CA ASN A 2 3.18 14.53 15.96
C ASN A 2 3.43 14.14 14.50
N ILE A 3 4.70 13.95 14.13
CA ILE A 3 5.11 13.50 12.81
C ILE A 3 5.84 12.17 12.99
N PHE A 4 5.46 11.16 12.19
CA PHE A 4 6.16 9.90 12.10
C PHE A 4 6.85 9.80 10.73
N LEU A 5 8.11 9.39 10.73
CA LEU A 5 8.88 9.17 9.52
C LEU A 5 9.31 7.71 9.46
N PHE A 6 9.11 7.06 8.32
CA PHE A 6 9.73 5.77 8.06
C PHE A 6 11.21 5.97 7.69
N ASP A 7 12.08 5.14 8.26
CA ASP A 7 13.51 5.21 7.97
C ASP A 7 13.85 4.73 6.55
N ASN A 8 13.05 3.80 6.02
CA ASN A 8 13.32 3.16 4.72
C ASN A 8 12.03 2.88 3.96
N GLY A 9 12.08 3.05 2.64
CA GLY A 9 11.08 2.58 1.68
C GLY A 9 11.31 1.13 1.26
N LEU A 10 10.61 0.69 0.21
CA LEU A 10 10.79 -0.64 -0.38
C LEU A 10 12.17 -0.73 -1.05
N VAL A 11 12.75 -1.94 -1.03
CA VAL A 11 14.01 -2.21 -1.74
C VAL A 11 13.83 -1.95 -3.24
N GLU A 12 14.81 -1.28 -3.83
CA GLU A 12 14.80 -0.90 -5.26
C GLU A 12 13.70 0.11 -5.63
N ASP A 13 13.24 0.91 -4.65
CA ASP A 13 12.31 2.01 -4.91
C ASP A 13 13.03 3.22 -5.51
N ASP A 14 12.88 3.40 -6.82
CA ASP A 14 13.44 4.54 -7.55
C ASP A 14 12.87 5.90 -7.10
N THR A 15 11.82 5.89 -6.24
CA THR A 15 11.15 7.09 -5.72
C THR A 15 11.61 7.48 -4.32
N ASP A 16 12.69 6.88 -3.82
CA ASP A 16 13.25 7.11 -2.48
C ASP A 16 12.28 6.83 -1.31
N GLY A 17 11.31 5.94 -1.52
CA GLY A 17 10.46 5.42 -0.44
C GLY A 17 9.19 6.22 -0.18
N HIS A 18 8.40 6.51 -1.19
CA HIS A 18 7.10 7.16 -1.04
C HIS A 18 6.17 6.38 -0.10
N VAL A 19 5.57 7.09 0.86
CA VAL A 19 4.72 6.51 1.91
C VAL A 19 3.46 5.83 1.38
N ASP A 20 2.94 6.24 0.22
CA ASP A 20 1.77 5.67 -0.44
C ASP A 20 1.98 4.25 -1.00
N ASN A 21 3.21 3.72 -0.91
CA ASN A 21 3.52 2.31 -1.12
C ASN A 21 3.58 1.49 0.18
N LEU A 22 3.63 2.17 1.34
CA LEU A 22 3.89 1.55 2.65
C LEU A 22 2.68 1.61 3.59
N LEU A 23 1.98 2.75 3.62
CA LEU A 23 0.94 3.04 4.61
C LEU A 23 -0.17 3.90 4.00
N CYS A 24 -1.42 3.55 4.32
CA CYS A 24 -2.58 4.36 3.97
C CYS A 24 -3.58 4.42 5.12
N PRO A 25 -3.90 5.60 5.67
CA PRO A 25 -5.01 5.75 6.61
C PRO A 25 -6.35 5.60 5.86
N ILE A 26 -7.26 4.81 6.43
CA ILE A 26 -8.57 4.53 5.82
C ILE A 26 -9.76 5.02 6.68
N GLY A 27 -9.47 5.84 7.69
CA GLY A 27 -10.45 6.37 8.62
C GLY A 27 -10.66 5.48 9.85
N ASN A 28 -11.42 5.98 10.85
CA ASN A 28 -11.75 5.27 12.07
C ASN A 28 -10.55 4.65 12.81
N ASN A 29 -9.40 5.34 12.80
CA ASN A 29 -8.12 4.87 13.35
C ASN A 29 -7.61 3.55 12.72
N LYS A 30 -8.03 3.23 11.51
CA LYS A 30 -7.54 2.09 10.75
C LYS A 30 -6.52 2.52 9.71
N TYR A 31 -5.50 1.70 9.55
CA TYR A 31 -4.39 1.94 8.63
C TYR A 31 -4.07 0.64 7.88
N LEU A 32 -3.98 0.74 6.57
CA LEU A 32 -3.41 -0.34 5.75
C LEU A 32 -1.90 -0.20 5.77
N ILE A 33 -1.20 -1.29 6.03
CA ILE A 33 0.26 -1.32 6.03
C ILE A 33 0.77 -2.45 5.13
N ALA A 34 1.77 -2.15 4.30
CA ALA A 34 2.41 -3.14 3.46
C ALA A 34 3.07 -4.24 4.32
N ASP A 35 2.89 -5.48 3.90
CA ASP A 35 3.45 -6.65 4.57
C ASP A 35 3.96 -7.64 3.51
N THR A 36 4.83 -8.56 3.92
CA THR A 36 5.36 -9.56 2.99
C THR A 36 5.85 -10.80 3.74
N SER A 37 6.09 -11.88 3.01
CA SER A 37 6.67 -13.08 3.58
C SER A 37 8.13 -12.87 4.01
N LYS A 38 8.59 -13.65 5.00
CA LYS A 38 9.97 -13.61 5.50
C LYS A 38 11.05 -13.97 4.47
N PHE A 39 10.65 -14.45 3.31
CA PHE A 39 11.56 -14.77 2.21
C PHE A 39 11.74 -13.61 1.21
N SER A 40 11.02 -12.51 1.40
CA SER A 40 11.13 -11.31 0.57
C SER A 40 12.30 -10.44 1.01
N SER A 41 12.97 -9.79 0.06
CA SER A 41 13.99 -8.77 0.33
C SER A 41 13.44 -7.56 1.11
N ASN A 42 12.13 -7.33 1.06
CA ASN A 42 11.46 -6.25 1.79
C ASN A 42 11.07 -6.62 3.23
N TYR A 43 11.27 -7.88 3.66
CA TYR A 43 10.75 -8.33 4.95
C TYR A 43 11.28 -7.54 6.14
N ASP A 44 12.60 -7.39 6.24
CA ASP A 44 13.23 -6.74 7.40
C ASP A 44 12.82 -5.27 7.50
N ILE A 45 12.78 -4.57 6.35
CA ILE A 45 12.35 -3.17 6.26
C ILE A 45 10.90 -3.03 6.71
N LEU A 46 9.98 -3.78 6.13
CA LEU A 46 8.55 -3.69 6.45
C LEU A 46 8.26 -4.09 7.90
N ASN A 47 8.93 -5.11 8.41
CA ASN A 47 8.80 -5.53 9.80
C ASN A 47 9.32 -4.45 10.78
N LYS A 48 10.46 -3.81 10.45
CA LYS A 48 10.97 -2.68 11.23
C LYS A 48 9.98 -1.51 11.19
N ASN A 49 9.57 -1.09 10.02
CA ASN A 49 8.62 0.02 9.84
C ASN A 49 7.31 -0.21 10.62
N LYS A 50 6.79 -1.43 10.62
CA LYS A 50 5.59 -1.80 11.37
C LYS A 50 5.80 -1.71 12.87
N LYS A 51 6.93 -2.19 13.41
CA LYS A 51 7.28 -2.09 14.83
C LYS A 51 7.45 -0.65 15.28
N ASP A 52 8.14 0.16 14.49
CA ASP A 52 8.38 1.57 14.79
C ASP A 52 7.07 2.37 14.79
N LEU A 53 6.17 2.09 13.85
CA LEU A 53 4.84 2.71 13.80
C LEU A 53 3.98 2.31 15.00
N ILE A 54 3.99 1.05 15.42
CA ILE A 54 3.30 0.58 16.64
C ILE A 54 3.84 1.34 17.86
N SER A 55 5.17 1.41 18.02
CA SER A 55 5.80 2.14 19.12
C SER A 55 5.43 3.61 19.15
N PHE A 56 5.32 4.25 17.99
CA PHE A 56 4.88 5.63 17.86
C PHE A 56 3.42 5.81 18.30
N PHE A 57 2.51 4.93 17.91
CA PHE A 57 1.11 4.99 18.34
C PHE A 57 0.98 4.75 19.86
N ASP A 58 1.74 3.81 20.42
CA ASP A 58 1.77 3.56 21.86
C ASP A 58 2.29 4.78 22.63
N TYR A 59 3.37 5.39 22.16
CA TYR A 59 3.93 6.60 22.74
C TYR A 59 2.95 7.77 22.71
N THR A 60 2.26 7.96 21.59
CA THR A 60 1.28 9.05 21.42
C THR A 60 -0.09 8.72 22.03
N LYS A 61 -0.27 7.50 22.58
CA LYS A 61 -1.54 6.98 23.12
C LYS A 61 -2.70 7.07 22.11
N GLN A 62 -2.38 7.02 20.85
CA GLN A 62 -3.37 7.02 19.76
C GLN A 62 -3.93 5.63 19.59
N LYS A 63 -5.26 5.51 19.60
CA LYS A 63 -5.91 4.25 19.22
C LYS A 63 -5.66 3.97 17.73
N PHE A 64 -5.34 2.74 17.39
CA PHE A 64 -5.08 2.32 16.01
C PHE A 64 -5.43 0.86 15.78
N GLU A 65 -5.68 0.54 14.53
CA GLU A 65 -5.79 -0.82 14.00
C GLU A 65 -4.95 -0.90 12.72
N LEU A 66 -3.97 -1.78 12.70
CA LEU A 66 -3.14 -2.03 11.51
C LEU A 66 -3.65 -3.26 10.77
N ILE A 67 -3.92 -3.09 9.49
CA ILE A 67 -4.37 -4.14 8.59
C ILE A 67 -3.25 -4.39 7.58
N SER A 68 -2.64 -5.57 7.65
CA SER A 68 -1.57 -5.98 6.74
C SER A 68 -2.12 -6.25 5.34
N ILE A 69 -1.50 -5.65 4.34
CA ILE A 69 -1.78 -5.88 2.92
C ILE A 69 -0.53 -6.52 2.31
N PRO A 70 -0.62 -7.74 1.77
CA PRO A 70 0.54 -8.38 1.18
C PRO A 70 1.06 -7.57 -0.01
N LEU A 71 2.38 -7.52 -0.18
CA LEU A 71 2.96 -7.08 -1.44
C LEU A 71 2.74 -8.17 -2.51
N PRO A 72 2.55 -7.79 -3.78
CA PRO A 72 2.48 -8.76 -4.86
C PRO A 72 3.81 -9.50 -5.00
N SER A 73 3.74 -10.76 -5.40
CA SER A 73 4.93 -11.54 -5.74
C SER A 73 5.75 -10.82 -6.80
N ASN A 74 7.08 -10.78 -6.61
CA ASN A 74 7.98 -9.99 -7.46
C ASN A 74 7.76 -10.27 -8.95
N LYS A 75 7.41 -9.23 -9.68
CA LYS A 75 7.39 -9.22 -11.14
C LYS A 75 8.60 -8.46 -11.64
N LYS A 76 9.31 -9.08 -12.58
CA LYS A 76 10.37 -8.39 -13.35
C LYS A 76 9.87 -8.09 -14.75
N ILE A 77 10.07 -6.86 -15.18
CA ILE A 77 9.92 -6.48 -16.59
C ILE A 77 11.28 -6.00 -17.06
N ASN A 78 11.80 -6.59 -18.14
CA ASN A 78 13.13 -6.27 -18.69
C ASN A 78 14.25 -6.33 -17.64
N ASN A 79 14.24 -7.35 -16.79
CA ASN A 79 15.19 -7.56 -15.67
C ASN A 79 15.14 -6.49 -14.55
N LYS A 80 14.23 -5.52 -14.61
CA LYS A 80 13.99 -4.57 -13.53
C LYS A 80 12.89 -5.09 -12.61
N ASN A 81 13.15 -5.10 -11.30
CA ASN A 81 12.09 -5.34 -10.32
C ASN A 81 11.13 -4.15 -10.34
N LEU A 82 9.84 -4.43 -10.34
CA LEU A 82 8.83 -3.37 -10.23
C LEU A 82 8.44 -3.18 -8.78
N ILE A 83 8.47 -1.94 -8.33
CA ILE A 83 7.92 -1.57 -7.04
C ILE A 83 6.42 -1.63 -7.14
N SER A 84 5.85 -2.64 -6.51
CA SER A 84 4.44 -2.95 -6.64
C SER A 84 3.81 -2.97 -5.25
N SER A 85 2.82 -2.13 -5.03
CA SER A 85 2.05 -2.11 -3.79
C SER A 85 0.58 -1.92 -4.07
N TYR A 86 -0.27 -2.76 -3.44
CA TYR A 86 -1.72 -2.57 -3.48
C TYR A 86 -2.17 -1.37 -2.64
N ILE A 87 -1.31 -0.84 -1.76
CA ILE A 87 -1.59 0.37 -0.97
C ILE A 87 -1.61 1.62 -1.86
N ASN A 88 -1.01 1.56 -3.04
CA ASN A 88 -1.04 2.63 -4.03
C ASN A 88 -2.35 2.62 -4.86
N PHE A 89 -3.49 2.52 -4.17
CA PHE A 89 -4.84 2.52 -4.73
C PHE A 89 -5.48 3.91 -4.65
N TYR A 90 -6.66 4.08 -5.26
CA TYR A 90 -7.36 5.36 -5.28
C TYR A 90 -8.81 5.25 -4.81
N PHE A 91 -9.19 6.13 -3.88
CA PHE A 91 -10.57 6.29 -3.43
C PHE A 91 -11.36 7.21 -4.36
N THR A 92 -12.52 6.74 -4.81
CA THR A 92 -13.57 7.59 -5.39
C THR A 92 -14.78 7.65 -4.45
N ASN A 93 -15.81 8.40 -4.84
CA ASN A 93 -17.03 8.49 -4.03
C ASN A 93 -17.68 7.12 -3.78
N ASN A 94 -17.76 6.26 -4.80
CA ASN A 94 -18.49 4.99 -4.73
C ASN A 94 -17.61 3.76 -5.01
N LYS A 95 -16.38 3.95 -5.48
CA LYS A 95 -15.49 2.87 -5.88
C LYS A 95 -14.11 3.01 -5.24
N ILE A 96 -13.40 1.91 -5.19
CA ILE A 96 -11.96 1.87 -4.95
C ILE A 96 -11.31 1.30 -6.20
N ILE A 97 -10.37 2.06 -6.77
CA ILE A 97 -9.58 1.63 -7.92
C ILE A 97 -8.30 1.01 -7.37
N LEU A 98 -8.16 -0.30 -7.52
CA LEU A 98 -7.11 -1.11 -6.92
C LEU A 98 -6.17 -1.63 -8.01
N PRO A 99 -4.84 -1.52 -7.84
CA PRO A 99 -3.91 -2.08 -8.80
C PRO A 99 -4.03 -3.61 -8.85
N LYS A 100 -3.85 -4.18 -10.03
CA LYS A 100 -3.79 -5.61 -10.29
C LYS A 100 -2.48 -5.95 -10.97
N PHE A 101 -1.83 -7.01 -10.50
CA PHE A 101 -0.51 -7.43 -10.97
C PHE A 101 -0.51 -8.80 -11.66
N ASN A 102 -1.68 -9.45 -11.79
CA ASN A 102 -1.86 -10.81 -12.35
C ASN A 102 -1.02 -11.86 -11.59
N VAL A 103 -1.07 -11.79 -10.26
CA VAL A 103 -0.44 -12.71 -9.31
C VAL A 103 -1.49 -13.25 -8.33
N LYS A 104 -1.14 -14.28 -7.57
CA LYS A 104 -2.07 -14.92 -6.62
C LYS A 104 -2.59 -13.99 -5.53
N GLU A 105 -1.79 -13.03 -5.11
CA GLU A 105 -2.13 -12.07 -4.07
C GLU A 105 -3.27 -11.12 -4.49
N ASP A 106 -3.52 -10.95 -5.80
CA ASP A 106 -4.62 -10.10 -6.29
C ASP A 106 -5.98 -10.53 -5.69
N TYR A 107 -6.24 -11.85 -5.62
CA TYR A 107 -7.50 -12.37 -5.10
C TYR A 107 -7.64 -12.15 -3.58
N GLU A 108 -6.56 -12.38 -2.84
CA GLU A 108 -6.52 -12.15 -1.39
C GLU A 108 -6.80 -10.67 -1.08
N VAL A 109 -6.12 -9.77 -1.76
CA VAL A 109 -6.26 -8.33 -1.55
C VAL A 109 -7.65 -7.84 -1.96
N GLU A 110 -8.19 -8.31 -3.07
CA GLU A 110 -9.56 -7.98 -3.49
C GLU A 110 -10.57 -8.37 -2.40
N THR A 111 -10.40 -9.54 -1.79
CA THR A 111 -11.25 -10.02 -0.69
C THR A 111 -11.13 -9.13 0.54
N ILE A 112 -9.91 -8.81 0.97
CA ILE A 112 -9.66 -7.89 2.10
C ILE A 112 -10.35 -6.55 1.86
N PHE A 113 -10.23 -5.97 0.66
CA PHE A 113 -10.84 -4.69 0.36
C PHE A 113 -12.37 -4.74 0.31
N LYS A 114 -12.97 -5.82 -0.18
CA LYS A 114 -14.42 -6.03 -0.14
C LYS A 114 -14.95 -6.10 1.29
N ASP A 115 -14.24 -6.77 2.18
CA ASP A 115 -14.61 -6.87 3.60
C ASP A 115 -14.46 -5.53 4.34
N LEU A 116 -13.40 -4.79 4.04
CA LEU A 116 -13.16 -3.47 4.65
C LEU A 116 -14.12 -2.39 4.17
N PHE A 117 -14.56 -2.49 2.92
CA PHE A 117 -15.38 -1.46 2.26
C PHE A 117 -16.64 -2.03 1.61
N PRO A 118 -17.54 -2.64 2.41
CA PRO A 118 -18.72 -3.37 1.88
C PRO A 118 -19.69 -2.50 1.10
N THR A 119 -19.61 -1.17 1.23
CA THR A 119 -20.46 -0.21 0.51
C THR A 119 -19.81 0.35 -0.76
N LYS A 120 -18.57 -0.03 -1.06
CA LYS A 120 -17.85 0.44 -2.24
C LYS A 120 -17.64 -0.68 -3.25
N GLU A 121 -17.76 -0.34 -4.51
CA GLU A 121 -17.36 -1.24 -5.60
C GLU A 121 -15.82 -1.30 -5.69
N ILE A 122 -15.25 -2.50 -5.63
CA ILE A 122 -13.81 -2.71 -5.82
C ILE A 122 -13.55 -2.99 -7.30
N VAL A 123 -12.76 -2.13 -7.93
CA VAL A 123 -12.39 -2.22 -9.35
C VAL A 123 -10.91 -2.49 -9.46
N MET A 124 -10.53 -3.70 -9.88
CA MET A 124 -9.14 -4.09 -10.11
C MET A 124 -8.71 -3.69 -11.53
N ILE A 125 -7.63 -2.93 -11.65
CA ILE A 125 -7.07 -2.48 -12.95
C ILE A 125 -5.64 -3.01 -13.08
N GLU A 126 -5.35 -3.65 -14.21
CA GLU A 126 -3.99 -4.09 -14.53
C GLU A 126 -3.07 -2.88 -14.75
N THR A 127 -1.98 -2.82 -13.98
CA THR A 127 -1.15 -1.61 -13.87
C THR A 127 0.34 -1.85 -14.14
N SER A 128 0.73 -3.00 -14.68
CA SER A 128 2.16 -3.32 -14.91
C SER A 128 2.88 -2.26 -15.75
N ASN A 129 2.20 -1.68 -16.74
CA ASN A 129 2.79 -0.63 -17.58
C ASN A 129 2.93 0.72 -16.82
N ILE A 130 1.98 1.05 -15.96
CA ILE A 130 2.07 2.25 -15.10
C ILE A 130 3.21 2.06 -14.11
N ASN A 131 3.27 0.90 -13.50
CA ASN A 131 4.25 0.54 -12.49
C ASN A 131 5.70 0.56 -13.01
N TYR A 132 5.89 0.30 -14.31
CA TYR A 132 7.20 0.43 -14.96
C TYR A 132 7.75 1.87 -14.91
N GLY A 133 6.87 2.86 -14.84
CA GLY A 133 7.21 4.28 -14.67
C GLY A 133 7.60 4.70 -13.26
N GLY A 134 7.65 3.79 -12.29
CA GLY A 134 8.08 4.07 -10.90
C GLY A 134 6.96 4.45 -9.93
N GLY A 135 5.69 4.21 -10.29
CA GLY A 135 4.54 4.49 -9.43
C GLY A 135 3.33 3.64 -9.79
N ASN A 136 2.18 3.92 -9.18
CA ASN A 136 0.94 3.21 -9.50
C ASN A 136 -0.26 4.18 -9.49
N ILE A 137 -1.48 3.69 -9.27
CA ILE A 137 -2.74 4.43 -9.43
C ILE A 137 -2.73 5.70 -8.58
N HIS A 138 -2.38 5.63 -7.30
CA HIS A 138 -2.34 6.80 -6.42
C HIS A 138 -1.38 7.86 -6.93
N CYS A 139 -0.19 7.46 -7.38
CA CYS A 139 0.86 8.37 -7.85
C CYS A 139 0.47 9.18 -9.10
N ILE A 140 -0.47 8.69 -9.92
CA ILE A 140 -0.94 9.36 -11.15
C ILE A 140 -2.32 10.02 -11.00
N THR A 141 -2.86 10.05 -9.77
CA THR A 141 -4.19 10.61 -9.49
C THR A 141 -4.12 11.78 -8.52
N MET A 142 -5.14 12.61 -8.56
CA MET A 142 -5.30 13.72 -7.63
C MET A 142 -6.78 13.89 -7.27
N ASN A 143 -7.05 14.06 -5.98
CA ASN A 143 -8.39 14.35 -5.50
C ASN A 143 -8.79 15.79 -5.84
N VAL A 144 -9.91 15.96 -6.52
CA VAL A 144 -10.55 17.25 -6.73
C VAL A 144 -11.81 17.29 -5.90
N PRO A 145 -11.83 18.02 -4.76
CA PRO A 145 -13.01 18.13 -3.92
C PRO A 145 -14.16 18.78 -4.69
N LYS A 146 -15.38 18.27 -4.50
CA LYS A 146 -16.58 18.93 -5.00
C LYS A 146 -16.83 20.16 -4.13
N ILE A 147 -16.92 21.32 -4.78
CA ILE A 147 -17.32 22.60 -4.17
C ILE A 147 -18.83 22.62 -3.96
#